data_e8cdef9ed695bd9f374f8d9220bf9a9f
#
_entry.id   e8cdef9ed695bd9f374f8d9220bf9a9f
#
_cell.length_a   1.000
_cell.length_b   1.000
_cell.length_c   1.000
_cell.angle_alpha   90.00
_cell.angle_beta   90.00
_cell.angle_gamma   90.00
#
_symmetry.space_group_name_H-M   'P 1'
#
loop_
_entity.id
_entity.type
_entity.pdbx_description
1 polymer ?
#
loop_
_entity_poly.entity_id
_entity_poly.type
_entity_poly.pdbx_seq_one_letter_code
_entity_poly.pdbx_strand_id
1 'polypeptide(L)'
;DTLLFSSVRKHEDKAKDGKEKTVFYRLSLKGGEAERAFEIPYSVNDMKKMADGSYVFSATVDLNKPEDEDGLKEYQDYHIIEELPYWENGAYFVSRFRNTLFTYQEEEGVCERVTAPLFAVSGFELSGETIVYTGVSYDQVLPMKNGMYGYDCRTKTTTEYVKDGDMHIGLFGCCGEG
;
A
#
# COMPACT_ATOMS: atom_id res chain seq x y z
N ASP A 1 3.50 2.10 25.53
CA ASP A 1 2.65 3.23 25.07
C ASP A 1 3.51 4.15 24.18
N THR A 2 3.43 3.95 22.86
CA THR A 2 4.25 4.67 21.88
C THR A 2 3.37 5.02 20.67
N LEU A 3 3.50 6.25 20.17
CA LEU A 3 2.89 6.70 18.93
C LEU A 3 3.87 6.47 17.78
N LEU A 4 3.41 5.81 16.71
CA LEU A 4 4.13 5.71 15.44
C LEU A 4 3.49 6.67 14.44
N PHE A 5 4.29 7.44 13.73
CA PHE A 5 3.81 8.40 12.72
C PHE A 5 4.85 8.62 11.62
N SER A 6 4.40 8.97 10.44
CA SER A 6 5.27 9.34 9.32
C SER A 6 5.60 10.84 9.35
N SER A 7 6.84 11.19 9.03
CA SER A 7 7.25 12.60 8.97
C SER A 7 8.54 12.76 8.15
N VAL A 8 8.69 13.94 7.56
CA VAL A 8 9.94 14.39 6.92
C VAL A 8 10.58 15.42 7.85
N ARG A 9 11.44 14.98 8.77
CA ARG A 9 12.09 15.84 9.79
C ARG A 9 13.48 16.28 9.36
N LYS A 10 14.19 15.46 8.60
CA LYS A 10 15.55 15.73 8.14
C LYS A 10 15.61 15.78 6.62
N HIS A 11 16.64 16.45 6.09
CA HIS A 11 16.82 16.51 4.64
C HIS A 11 17.00 15.11 4.02
N GLU A 12 17.60 14.17 4.72
CA GLU A 12 17.78 12.78 4.32
C GLU A 12 16.47 11.97 4.27
N ASP A 13 15.39 12.44 4.94
CA ASP A 13 14.07 11.81 4.90
C ASP A 13 13.31 12.12 3.60
N LYS A 14 13.77 13.11 2.83
CA LYS A 14 13.16 13.44 1.55
C LYS A 14 13.49 12.37 0.53
N ALA A 15 12.49 12.02 -0.27
CA ALA A 15 12.71 11.20 -1.45
C ALA A 15 13.71 11.89 -2.39
N LYS A 16 14.65 11.13 -2.92
CA LYS A 16 15.67 11.60 -3.88
C LYS A 16 15.58 10.77 -5.15
N ASP A 17 15.95 11.40 -6.26
CA ASP A 17 16.14 10.71 -7.54
C ASP A 17 14.92 9.89 -7.99
N GLY A 18 13.70 10.41 -7.76
CA GLY A 18 12.46 9.74 -8.13
C GLY A 18 12.14 8.48 -7.34
N LYS A 19 12.92 8.15 -6.29
CA LYS A 19 12.65 7.03 -5.40
C LYS A 19 11.72 7.48 -4.28
N GLU A 20 10.55 6.86 -4.22
CA GLU A 20 9.60 7.10 -3.14
C GLU A 20 10.06 6.47 -1.85
N LYS A 21 9.79 7.12 -0.72
CA LYS A 21 9.99 6.54 0.60
C LYS A 21 9.13 7.23 1.65
N THR A 22 8.76 6.50 2.67
CA THR A 22 8.10 7.02 3.88
C THR A 22 8.96 6.72 5.10
N VAL A 23 9.27 7.75 5.89
CA VAL A 23 10.06 7.61 7.12
C VAL A 23 9.13 7.68 8.33
N PHE A 24 9.25 6.70 9.21
CA PHE A 24 8.47 6.58 10.43
C PHE A 24 9.28 6.95 11.66
N TYR A 25 8.61 7.62 12.59
CA TYR A 25 9.14 8.04 13.88
C TYR A 25 8.31 7.46 15.01
N ARG A 26 8.97 7.17 16.14
CA ARG A 26 8.33 6.77 17.39
C ARG A 26 8.44 7.90 18.41
N LEU A 27 7.33 8.14 19.09
CA LEU A 27 7.24 9.06 20.22
C LEU A 27 6.70 8.31 21.44
N SER A 28 7.44 8.32 22.54
CA SER A 28 6.93 7.80 23.81
C SER A 28 5.83 8.71 24.35
N LEU A 29 4.68 8.15 24.73
CA LEU A 29 3.60 8.91 25.37
C LEU A 29 3.94 9.37 26.79
N LYS A 30 5.07 8.91 27.35
CA LYS A 30 5.60 9.37 28.64
C LYS A 30 6.48 10.61 28.54
N GLY A 31 6.66 11.15 27.34
CA GLY A 31 7.49 12.31 27.04
C GLY A 31 8.80 11.95 26.35
N GLY A 32 9.54 12.97 25.96
CA GLY A 32 10.78 12.84 25.19
C GLY A 32 10.64 13.33 23.74
N GLU A 33 11.70 13.23 22.98
CA GLU A 33 11.69 13.54 21.55
C GLU A 33 11.36 12.29 20.72
N ALA A 34 10.78 12.52 19.55
CA ALA A 34 10.50 11.44 18.62
C ALA A 34 11.81 10.94 17.98
N GLU A 35 12.02 9.64 18.03
CA GLU A 35 13.16 8.96 17.44
C GLU A 35 12.77 8.35 16.07
N ARG A 36 13.74 8.34 15.14
CA ARG A 36 13.56 7.65 13.86
C ARG A 36 13.45 6.15 14.09
N ALA A 37 12.35 5.55 13.63
CA ALA A 37 12.09 4.13 13.79
C ALA A 37 12.62 3.34 12.58
N PHE A 38 12.01 3.52 11.42
CA PHE A 38 12.35 2.83 10.18
C PHE A 38 11.93 3.64 8.96
N GLU A 39 12.31 3.17 7.77
CA GLU A 39 11.81 3.69 6.50
C GLU A 39 11.26 2.56 5.62
N ILE A 40 10.24 2.88 4.84
CA ILE A 40 9.65 2.00 3.84
C ILE A 40 9.91 2.61 2.47
N PRO A 41 10.43 1.85 1.47
CA PRO A 41 10.79 2.36 0.14
C PRO A 41 9.56 2.52 -0.78
N TYR A 42 8.47 3.03 -0.22
CA TYR A 42 7.20 3.32 -0.89
C TYR A 42 6.55 4.57 -0.28
N SER A 43 5.67 5.21 -1.06
CA SER A 43 4.73 6.22 -0.53
C SER A 43 3.57 5.50 0.14
N VAL A 44 3.63 5.39 1.47
CA VAL A 44 2.63 4.67 2.28
C VAL A 44 1.36 5.49 2.40
N ASN A 45 0.21 4.91 2.00
CA ASN A 45 -1.10 5.54 2.07
C ASN A 45 -1.78 5.25 3.42
N ASP A 46 -1.80 3.97 3.84
CA ASP A 46 -2.35 3.50 5.11
C ASP A 46 -1.50 2.37 5.67
N MET A 47 -1.42 2.26 7.00
CA MET A 47 -0.62 1.22 7.66
C MET A 47 -1.25 0.78 8.96
N LYS A 48 -1.26 -0.54 9.21
CA LYS A 48 -1.77 -1.16 10.43
C LYS A 48 -0.74 -2.11 11.00
N LYS A 49 -0.64 -2.16 12.33
CA LYS A 49 0.25 -3.08 13.04
C LYS A 49 -0.47 -4.40 13.31
N MET A 50 0.19 -5.49 13.00
CA MET A 50 -0.29 -6.85 13.24
C MET A 50 0.04 -7.34 14.66
N ALA A 51 -0.60 -8.43 15.09
CA ALA A 51 -0.41 -8.99 16.43
C ALA A 51 1.00 -9.53 16.67
N ASP A 52 1.66 -10.02 15.62
CA ASP A 52 3.04 -10.52 15.65
C ASP A 52 4.11 -9.40 15.68
N GLY A 53 3.68 -8.14 15.61
CA GLY A 53 4.56 -6.98 15.60
C GLY A 53 4.94 -6.47 14.22
N SER A 54 4.68 -7.22 13.16
CA SER A 54 4.83 -6.79 11.77
C SER A 54 3.80 -5.72 11.38
N TYR A 55 3.93 -5.18 10.18
CA TYR A 55 3.00 -4.19 9.65
C TYR A 55 2.42 -4.66 8.32
N VAL A 56 1.17 -4.33 8.06
CA VAL A 56 0.58 -4.32 6.73
C VAL A 56 0.36 -2.88 6.31
N PHE A 57 0.69 -2.57 5.07
CA PHE A 57 0.49 -1.22 4.54
C PHE A 57 0.03 -1.25 3.09
N SER A 58 -0.66 -0.19 2.68
CA SER A 58 -0.95 0.07 1.27
C SER A 58 -0.07 1.18 0.73
N ALA A 59 0.35 1.02 -0.52
CA ALA A 59 1.12 2.02 -1.25
C ALA A 59 0.70 2.05 -2.71
N THR A 60 0.74 3.24 -3.31
CA THR A 60 0.51 3.39 -4.75
C THR A 60 1.77 3.02 -5.50
N VAL A 61 1.66 2.05 -6.39
CA VAL A 61 2.76 1.56 -7.24
C VAL A 61 2.47 1.89 -8.68
N ASP A 62 3.43 2.50 -9.35
CA ASP A 62 3.42 2.72 -10.79
C ASP A 62 4.01 1.49 -11.49
N LEU A 63 3.15 0.76 -12.22
CA LEU A 63 3.53 -0.48 -12.91
C LEU A 63 4.40 -0.25 -14.16
N ASN A 64 4.41 0.98 -14.68
CA ASN A 64 5.19 1.34 -15.85
C ASN A 64 6.55 1.94 -15.49
N LYS A 65 6.80 2.17 -14.20
CA LYS A 65 8.03 2.80 -13.73
C LYS A 65 9.25 1.91 -14.01
N PRO A 66 10.22 2.37 -14.81
CA PRO A 66 11.46 1.63 -15.06
C PRO A 66 12.27 1.42 -13.78
N GLU A 67 13.05 0.33 -13.74
CA GLU A 67 13.93 0.04 -12.60
C GLU A 67 15.32 0.68 -12.78
N ASP A 68 15.74 0.93 -14.00
CA ASP A 68 17.04 1.51 -14.33
C ASP A 68 17.04 3.04 -14.35
N GLU A 69 18.20 3.64 -14.07
CA GLU A 69 18.34 5.10 -13.93
C GLU A 69 18.11 5.87 -15.23
N ASP A 70 18.46 5.31 -16.36
CA ASP A 70 18.31 5.98 -17.66
C ASP A 70 16.85 5.95 -18.09
N GLY A 71 16.17 4.82 -17.93
CA GLY A 71 14.72 4.71 -18.12
C GLY A 71 13.93 5.65 -17.20
N LEU A 72 14.34 5.82 -15.93
CA LEU A 72 13.71 6.76 -15.01
C LEU A 72 13.83 8.22 -15.48
N LYS A 73 14.94 8.62 -16.09
CA LYS A 73 15.08 9.97 -16.63
C LYS A 73 14.16 10.23 -17.81
N GLU A 74 14.08 9.27 -18.73
CA GLU A 74 13.18 9.36 -19.88
C GLU A 74 11.71 9.33 -19.43
N TYR A 75 11.36 8.48 -18.47
CA TYR A 75 10.01 8.33 -17.95
C TYR A 75 9.42 9.60 -17.32
N GLN A 76 10.26 10.53 -16.87
CA GLN A 76 9.80 11.83 -16.33
C GLN A 76 9.23 12.78 -17.40
N ASP A 77 9.58 12.56 -18.66
CA ASP A 77 9.23 13.48 -19.75
C ASP A 77 7.91 13.12 -20.46
N TYR A 78 7.31 11.94 -20.17
CA TYR A 78 6.06 11.50 -20.79
C TYR A 78 5.20 10.63 -19.88
N HIS A 79 3.90 10.51 -20.20
CA HIS A 79 2.96 9.63 -19.52
C HIS A 79 2.46 8.55 -20.47
N ILE A 80 2.54 7.30 -20.03
CA ILE A 80 2.00 6.16 -20.77
C ILE A 80 0.53 6.01 -20.38
N ILE A 81 -0.37 6.12 -21.36
CA ILE A 81 -1.81 5.99 -21.16
C ILE A 81 -2.28 4.71 -21.82
N GLU A 82 -2.59 3.70 -21.00
CA GLU A 82 -3.02 2.36 -21.43
C GLU A 82 -4.36 1.95 -20.84
N GLU A 83 -4.89 2.74 -19.87
CA GLU A 83 -6.07 2.38 -19.09
C GLU A 83 -7.09 3.51 -19.00
N LEU A 84 -8.32 3.14 -18.64
CA LEU A 84 -9.40 4.06 -18.32
C LEU A 84 -9.92 3.77 -16.88
N PRO A 85 -10.09 4.80 -16.04
CA PRO A 85 -9.73 6.20 -16.31
C PRO A 85 -8.22 6.39 -16.34
N TYR A 86 -7.74 7.33 -17.14
CA TYR A 86 -6.31 7.71 -17.17
C TYR A 86 -6.03 8.99 -16.36
N TRP A 87 -7.10 9.69 -15.95
CA TRP A 87 -7.05 10.95 -15.23
C TRP A 87 -8.09 11.00 -14.12
N GLU A 88 -7.70 11.46 -12.94
CA GLU A 88 -8.59 11.72 -11.82
C GLU A 88 -8.31 13.09 -11.20
N ASN A 89 -9.38 13.76 -10.74
CA ASN A 89 -9.26 15.04 -10.04
C ASN A 89 -8.50 14.86 -8.72
N GLY A 90 -7.40 15.58 -8.58
CA GLY A 90 -6.54 15.53 -7.39
C GLY A 90 -5.43 14.49 -7.45
N ALA A 91 -5.56 13.44 -8.27
CA ALA A 91 -4.52 12.43 -8.47
C ALA A 91 -3.80 12.56 -9.82
N TYR A 92 -4.35 13.36 -10.75
CA TYR A 92 -3.81 13.59 -12.09
C TYR A 92 -3.80 12.34 -12.96
N PHE A 93 -2.64 11.94 -13.51
CA PHE A 93 -2.51 10.72 -14.31
C PHE A 93 -2.51 9.48 -13.39
N VAL A 94 -3.42 8.53 -13.66
CA VAL A 94 -3.64 7.33 -12.85
C VAL A 94 -3.47 6.02 -13.65
N SER A 95 -3.15 6.13 -14.96
CA SER A 95 -2.90 4.93 -15.80
C SER A 95 -1.76 4.11 -15.22
N ARG A 96 -2.00 2.80 -15.04
CA ARG A 96 -1.06 1.82 -14.47
C ARG A 96 -0.64 2.06 -13.01
N PHE A 97 -1.27 2.98 -12.29
CA PHE A 97 -1.07 3.10 -10.86
C PHE A 97 -1.98 2.12 -10.10
N ARG A 98 -1.41 1.40 -9.14
CA ARG A 98 -2.15 0.44 -8.29
C ARG A 98 -1.90 0.72 -6.83
N ASN A 99 -2.97 0.90 -6.07
CA ASN A 99 -2.89 0.80 -4.62
C ASN A 99 -2.69 -0.68 -4.27
N THR A 100 -1.55 -1.02 -3.72
CA THR A 100 -1.05 -2.38 -3.53
C THR A 100 -0.81 -2.65 -2.05
N LEU A 101 -1.13 -3.85 -1.57
CA LEU A 101 -0.82 -4.26 -0.20
C LEU A 101 0.54 -4.93 -0.10
N PHE A 102 1.23 -4.59 0.99
CA PHE A 102 2.49 -5.16 1.41
C PHE A 102 2.46 -5.53 2.88
N THR A 103 3.23 -6.52 3.27
CA THR A 103 3.66 -6.72 4.65
C THR A 103 5.06 -6.16 4.84
N TYR A 104 5.39 -5.71 6.06
CA TYR A 104 6.71 -5.19 6.42
C TYR A 104 7.17 -5.77 7.74
N GLN A 105 8.35 -6.37 7.73
CA GLN A 105 9.05 -6.88 8.91
C GLN A 105 10.11 -5.84 9.31
N GLU A 106 9.91 -5.21 10.47
CA GLU A 106 10.81 -4.13 10.91
C GLU A 106 12.24 -4.62 11.17
N GLU A 107 12.39 -5.79 11.78
CA GLU A 107 13.70 -6.37 12.13
C GLU A 107 14.54 -6.71 10.89
N GLU A 108 13.89 -7.13 9.81
CA GLU A 108 14.52 -7.53 8.55
C GLU A 108 14.63 -6.38 7.55
N GLY A 109 13.80 -5.35 7.71
CA GLY A 109 13.69 -4.24 6.75
C GLY A 109 13.10 -4.65 5.40
N VAL A 110 12.35 -5.76 5.35
CA VAL A 110 11.84 -6.37 4.11
C VAL A 110 10.37 -6.06 3.92
N CYS A 111 10.01 -5.61 2.70
CA CYS A 111 8.64 -5.48 2.23
C CYS A 111 8.29 -6.67 1.33
N GLU A 112 7.20 -7.37 1.64
CA GLU A 112 6.66 -8.47 0.83
C GLU A 112 5.32 -8.05 0.22
N ARG A 113 5.17 -8.17 -1.10
CA ARG A 113 3.91 -7.85 -1.78
C ARG A 113 2.85 -8.92 -1.49
N VAL A 114 1.66 -8.49 -1.09
CA VAL A 114 0.51 -9.38 -0.82
C VAL A 114 -0.37 -9.56 -2.06
N THR A 115 -0.68 -8.47 -2.76
CA THR A 115 -1.61 -8.50 -3.90
C THR A 115 -0.88 -8.62 -5.24
N ALA A 116 -1.52 -9.25 -6.23
CA ALA A 116 -0.99 -9.36 -7.58
C ALA A 116 -0.74 -7.98 -8.23
N PRO A 117 0.17 -7.85 -9.21
CA PRO A 117 0.55 -6.56 -9.79
C PRO A 117 -0.62 -5.75 -10.36
N LEU A 118 -1.56 -6.38 -11.07
CA LEU A 118 -2.72 -5.71 -11.68
C LEU A 118 -3.89 -5.51 -10.71
N PHE A 119 -3.78 -5.94 -9.45
CA PHE A 119 -4.83 -5.82 -8.46
C PHE A 119 -4.79 -4.44 -7.79
N ALA A 120 -5.90 -3.70 -7.91
CA ALA A 120 -6.09 -2.42 -7.24
C ALA A 120 -6.88 -2.62 -5.94
N VAL A 121 -6.26 -2.33 -4.82
CA VAL A 121 -6.87 -2.41 -3.48
C VAL A 121 -7.69 -1.15 -3.22
N SER A 122 -8.95 -1.33 -2.82
CA SER A 122 -9.83 -0.21 -2.42
C SER A 122 -9.74 0.10 -0.93
N GLY A 123 -9.49 -0.92 -0.09
CA GLY A 123 -9.33 -0.78 1.35
C GLY A 123 -8.96 -2.10 2.01
N PHE A 124 -8.46 -2.04 3.25
CA PHE A 124 -8.12 -3.24 4.01
C PHE A 124 -8.33 -3.07 5.50
N GLU A 125 -8.59 -4.19 6.18
CA GLU A 125 -8.72 -4.32 7.63
C GLU A 125 -7.98 -5.56 8.12
N LEU A 126 -7.71 -5.61 9.43
CA LEU A 126 -7.12 -6.78 10.07
C LEU A 126 -8.18 -7.58 10.83
N SER A 127 -8.14 -8.90 10.70
CA SER A 127 -8.91 -9.86 11.48
C SER A 127 -7.97 -10.96 11.98
N GLY A 128 -7.43 -10.77 13.18
CA GLY A 128 -6.37 -11.65 13.70
C GLY A 128 -5.13 -11.64 12.81
N GLU A 129 -4.75 -12.82 12.29
CA GLU A 129 -3.63 -13.00 11.37
C GLU A 129 -4.03 -12.87 9.89
N THR A 130 -5.29 -12.52 9.62
CA THR A 130 -5.82 -12.38 8.27
C THR A 130 -5.92 -10.90 7.89
N ILE A 131 -5.40 -10.54 6.72
CA ILE A 131 -5.65 -9.26 6.08
C ILE A 131 -6.91 -9.41 5.23
N VAL A 132 -8.00 -8.76 5.62
CA VAL A 132 -9.23 -8.68 4.83
C VAL A 132 -9.15 -7.43 3.96
N TYR A 133 -9.34 -7.58 2.65
CA TYR A 133 -9.22 -6.45 1.74
C TYR A 133 -10.25 -6.53 0.61
N THR A 134 -10.58 -5.37 0.06
CA THR A 134 -11.43 -5.25 -1.12
C THR A 134 -10.64 -4.67 -2.29
N GLY A 135 -11.04 -5.01 -3.49
CA GLY A 135 -10.39 -4.52 -4.69
C GLY A 135 -10.79 -5.30 -5.92
N VAL A 136 -10.11 -5.01 -7.02
CA VAL A 136 -10.37 -5.63 -8.32
C VAL A 136 -9.09 -5.72 -9.14
N SER A 137 -8.95 -6.78 -9.91
CA SER A 137 -7.87 -6.91 -10.89
C SER A 137 -8.36 -6.40 -12.25
N TYR A 138 -7.59 -5.53 -12.90
CA TYR A 138 -7.91 -5.03 -14.23
C TYR A 138 -6.65 -4.65 -15.02
N ASP A 139 -6.76 -4.64 -16.33
CA ASP A 139 -5.67 -4.36 -17.25
C ASP A 139 -5.93 -3.15 -18.17
N GLN A 140 -7.17 -2.88 -18.56
CA GLN A 140 -7.50 -1.80 -19.50
C GLN A 140 -8.55 -0.83 -18.96
N VAL A 141 -9.62 -1.35 -18.36
CA VAL A 141 -10.74 -0.53 -17.86
C VAL A 141 -11.03 -0.91 -16.43
N LEU A 142 -11.05 0.09 -15.55
CA LEU A 142 -11.40 -0.11 -14.15
C LEU A 142 -12.87 -0.56 -14.03
N PRO A 143 -13.14 -1.76 -13.49
CA PRO A 143 -14.50 -2.21 -13.24
C PRO A 143 -15.20 -1.37 -12.17
N MET A 144 -16.52 -1.22 -12.29
CA MET A 144 -17.33 -0.50 -11.28
C MET A 144 -17.58 -1.32 -10.02
N LYS A 145 -17.34 -2.61 -10.05
CA LYS A 145 -17.55 -3.53 -8.94
C LYS A 145 -16.24 -4.15 -8.50
N ASN A 146 -16.16 -4.53 -7.24
CA ASN A 146 -14.98 -5.13 -6.64
C ASN A 146 -15.33 -6.39 -5.86
N GLY A 147 -14.33 -7.18 -5.51
CA GLY A 147 -14.44 -8.35 -4.66
C GLY A 147 -13.94 -8.11 -3.24
N MET A 148 -14.14 -9.09 -2.36
CA MET A 148 -13.58 -9.14 -1.01
C MET A 148 -12.78 -10.42 -0.81
N TYR A 149 -11.60 -10.27 -0.24
CA TYR A 149 -10.60 -11.31 -0.09
C TYR A 149 -10.01 -11.33 1.31
N GLY A 150 -9.57 -12.50 1.76
CA GLY A 150 -8.79 -12.66 2.98
C GLY A 150 -7.43 -13.27 2.65
N TYR A 151 -6.35 -12.62 3.07
CA TYR A 151 -5.00 -13.16 2.98
C TYR A 151 -4.54 -13.62 4.36
N ASP A 152 -4.30 -14.92 4.51
CA ASP A 152 -3.71 -15.51 5.71
C ASP A 152 -2.19 -15.32 5.67
N CYS A 153 -1.66 -14.53 6.60
CA CYS A 153 -0.24 -14.18 6.64
C CYS A 153 0.67 -15.35 6.99
N ARG A 154 0.14 -16.35 7.71
CA ARG A 154 0.91 -17.53 8.11
C ARG A 154 1.06 -18.53 6.96
N THR A 155 -0.03 -18.81 6.26
CA THR A 155 -0.04 -19.79 5.16
C THR A 155 0.27 -19.15 3.81
N LYS A 156 0.28 -17.80 3.73
CA LYS A 156 0.44 -17.01 2.50
C LYS A 156 -0.58 -17.38 1.43
N THR A 157 -1.82 -17.68 1.85
CA THR A 157 -2.91 -18.05 0.95
C THR A 157 -4.01 -17.01 0.93
N THR A 158 -4.59 -16.80 -0.25
CA THR A 158 -5.73 -15.90 -0.45
C THR A 158 -7.00 -16.70 -0.59
N THR A 159 -8.05 -16.28 0.13
CA THR A 159 -9.42 -16.79 0.01
C THR A 159 -10.32 -15.70 -0.53
N GLU A 160 -11.14 -16.00 -1.51
CA GLU A 160 -12.16 -15.09 -2.05
C GLU A 160 -13.44 -15.25 -1.20
N TYR A 161 -13.87 -14.16 -0.54
CA TYR A 161 -15.11 -14.12 0.25
C TYR A 161 -16.30 -13.63 -0.56
N VAL A 162 -16.09 -12.62 -1.38
CA VAL A 162 -17.08 -12.08 -2.32
C VAL A 162 -16.44 -11.99 -3.68
N LYS A 163 -17.09 -12.61 -4.66
CA LYS A 163 -16.58 -12.66 -6.02
C LYS A 163 -16.52 -11.28 -6.64
N ASP A 164 -15.43 -11.04 -7.35
CA ASP A 164 -15.25 -9.87 -8.22
C ASP A 164 -16.43 -9.76 -9.23
N GLY A 165 -16.97 -8.56 -9.34
CA GLY A 165 -18.07 -8.26 -10.27
C GLY A 165 -19.49 -8.47 -9.73
N ASP A 166 -19.68 -9.08 -8.56
CA ASP A 166 -21.02 -9.33 -8.01
C ASP A 166 -21.62 -8.04 -7.40
N MET A 167 -20.86 -7.29 -6.62
CA MET A 167 -21.34 -6.07 -5.96
C MET A 167 -20.25 -5.00 -5.87
N HIS A 168 -20.63 -3.79 -5.48
CA HIS A 168 -19.70 -2.73 -5.09
C HIS A 168 -19.59 -2.69 -3.56
N ILE A 169 -18.38 -2.90 -3.03
CA ILE A 169 -18.07 -2.83 -1.60
C ILE A 169 -17.30 -1.54 -1.35
N GLY A 170 -17.99 -0.55 -0.78
CA GLY A 170 -17.38 0.77 -0.54
C GLY A 170 -16.67 0.85 0.81
N LEU A 171 -17.29 0.31 1.88
CA LEU A 171 -16.74 0.33 3.24
C LEU A 171 -17.04 -1.00 3.93
N PHE A 172 -16.10 -1.47 4.73
CA PHE A 172 -16.26 -2.65 5.57
C PHE A 172 -15.42 -2.52 6.85
N GLY A 173 -15.70 -3.35 7.82
CA GLY A 173 -14.94 -3.43 9.07
C GLY A 173 -14.93 -4.86 9.58
N CYS A 174 -13.84 -5.25 10.25
CA CYS A 174 -13.72 -6.53 10.93
C CYS A 174 -14.12 -6.34 12.39
N CYS A 175 -15.11 -7.10 12.85
CA CYS A 175 -15.44 -7.20 14.28
C CYS A 175 -14.52 -8.26 14.88
N GLY A 176 -13.65 -7.88 15.84
CA GLY A 176 -12.93 -8.85 16.65
C GLY A 176 -13.95 -9.66 17.47
N GLU A 177 -13.65 -10.95 17.70
CA GLU A 177 -14.32 -11.68 18.75
C GLU A 177 -14.04 -11.00 20.08
N GLY A 178 -15.12 -10.57 20.76
CA GLY A 178 -15.07 -9.92 22.07
C GLY A 178 -14.72 -10.92 23.18
#